data_6a0dd9ef66e3d8af7999ce7ed6cac33a
#
_entry.id   6a0dd9ef66e3d8af7999ce7ed6cac33a
#
_cell.length_a   1.000
_cell.length_b   1.000
_cell.length_c   1.000
_cell.angle_alpha   90.00
_cell.angle_beta   90.00
_cell.angle_gamma   90.00
#
_symmetry.space_group_name_H-M   'P 1'
#
loop_
_entity.id
_entity.type
_entity.pdbx_description
1 polymer ?
#
loop_
_entity_poly.entity_id
_entity_poly.type
_entity_poly.pdbx_seq_one_letter_code
_entity_poly.pdbx_strand_id
1 'polypeptide(L)'
;MKVSEIPYERADAEKVCGVIDKAVEKINAAKSVDDVLEARELVNDALRDFYTESSLANARFTLNTKDEFYSAEKDYYDEKMPVVQVGYLKYADAILRSKFLDELKTKINPVIIKQFELQKKAVSDAIVPEMQKDNALVTEYSKFVSECTYNFRGKDITLGELRKFAQDSDRATRKEAYVALGKTLEKHSDFLDDVFD
;
A
#
# COMPACT_ATOMS: atom_id res chain seq x y z
N MET A 1 23.71 -4.14 5.59
CA MET A 1 23.19 -3.88 4.24
C MET A 1 22.20 -2.72 4.36
N LYS A 2 22.35 -1.67 3.58
CA LYS A 2 21.41 -0.54 3.57
C LYS A 2 20.28 -0.82 2.58
N VAL A 3 19.10 -0.26 2.79
CA VAL A 3 17.96 -0.40 1.87
C VAL A 3 18.31 0.04 0.44
N SER A 4 19.18 1.04 0.31
CA SER A 4 19.70 1.50 -1.00
C SER A 4 20.58 0.48 -1.73
N GLU A 5 21.12 -0.53 -1.04
CA GLU A 5 22.03 -1.54 -1.58
C GLU A 5 21.31 -2.84 -1.97
N ILE A 6 20.02 -3.00 -1.61
CA ILE A 6 19.24 -4.17 -1.97
C ILE A 6 18.93 -4.08 -3.47
N PRO A 7 19.19 -5.10 -4.28
CA PRO A 7 18.75 -5.09 -5.68
C PRO A 7 17.25 -4.87 -5.78
N TYR A 8 16.81 -4.13 -6.79
CA TYR A 8 15.41 -3.87 -7.06
C TYR A 8 15.08 -4.25 -8.50
N GLU A 9 14.02 -4.99 -8.66
CA GLU A 9 13.43 -5.32 -9.95
C GLU A 9 11.91 -5.19 -9.87
N ARG A 10 11.30 -4.40 -10.77
CA ARG A 10 9.85 -4.24 -10.79
C ARG A 10 9.16 -5.59 -10.91
N ALA A 11 8.34 -5.95 -9.93
CA ALA A 11 7.52 -7.15 -10.01
C ALA A 11 6.37 -6.97 -11.02
N ASP A 12 6.20 -7.97 -11.87
CA ASP A 12 5.15 -8.01 -12.90
C ASP A 12 3.82 -8.44 -12.27
N ALA A 13 2.90 -7.49 -12.11
CA ALA A 13 1.57 -7.72 -11.52
C ALA A 13 0.72 -8.68 -12.38
N GLU A 14 0.84 -8.65 -13.71
CA GLU A 14 0.09 -9.55 -14.61
C GLU A 14 0.56 -10.98 -14.43
N LYS A 15 1.88 -11.17 -14.30
CA LYS A 15 2.47 -12.48 -14.00
C LYS A 15 1.98 -13.01 -12.64
N VAL A 16 1.91 -12.16 -11.62
CA VAL A 16 1.40 -12.53 -10.29
C VAL A 16 -0.08 -12.92 -10.38
N CYS A 17 -0.92 -12.14 -11.06
CA CYS A 17 -2.31 -12.49 -11.29
C CYS A 17 -2.45 -13.82 -12.04
N GLY A 18 -1.62 -14.06 -13.06
CA GLY A 18 -1.60 -15.31 -13.78
C GLY A 18 -1.22 -16.53 -12.92
N VAL A 19 -0.32 -16.36 -11.94
CA VAL A 19 -0.01 -17.41 -10.94
C VAL A 19 -1.22 -17.66 -10.04
N ILE A 20 -1.88 -16.60 -9.59
CA ILE A 20 -3.09 -16.70 -8.75
C ILE A 20 -4.20 -17.44 -9.50
N ASP A 21 -4.46 -17.10 -10.76
CA ASP A 21 -5.51 -17.77 -11.57
C ASP A 21 -5.22 -19.27 -11.75
N LYS A 22 -3.97 -19.64 -12.06
CA LYS A 22 -3.55 -21.05 -12.14
C LYS A 22 -3.70 -21.78 -10.81
N ALA A 23 -3.43 -21.11 -9.69
CA ALA A 23 -3.62 -21.68 -8.36
C ALA A 23 -5.11 -21.92 -8.07
N VAL A 24 -5.99 -21.01 -8.46
CA VAL A 24 -7.45 -21.18 -8.37
C VAL A 24 -7.91 -22.38 -9.19
N GLU A 25 -7.45 -22.53 -10.43
CA GLU A 25 -7.75 -23.69 -11.27
C GLU A 25 -7.27 -25.00 -10.61
N LYS A 26 -6.04 -25.01 -10.06
CA LYS A 26 -5.47 -26.16 -9.36
C LYS A 26 -6.27 -26.53 -8.12
N ILE A 27 -6.72 -25.57 -7.32
CA ILE A 27 -7.57 -25.79 -6.14
C ILE A 27 -8.92 -26.41 -6.56
N ASN A 28 -9.54 -25.86 -7.61
CA ASN A 28 -10.83 -26.36 -8.11
C ASN A 28 -10.74 -27.79 -8.65
N ALA A 29 -9.60 -28.15 -9.24
CA ALA A 29 -9.32 -29.50 -9.78
C ALA A 29 -8.67 -30.46 -8.76
N ALA A 30 -8.40 -30.01 -7.52
CA ALA A 30 -7.64 -30.74 -6.51
C ALA A 30 -8.25 -32.13 -6.22
N LYS A 31 -7.38 -33.11 -6.09
CA LYS A 31 -7.71 -34.50 -5.72
C LYS A 31 -7.29 -34.84 -4.30
N SER A 32 -6.42 -34.02 -3.71
CA SER A 32 -5.89 -34.14 -2.37
C SER A 32 -5.73 -32.78 -1.70
N VAL A 33 -5.56 -32.75 -0.39
CA VAL A 33 -5.20 -31.53 0.33
C VAL A 33 -3.80 -31.04 -0.07
N ASP A 34 -2.91 -31.94 -0.47
CA ASP A 34 -1.55 -31.59 -0.89
C ASP A 34 -1.56 -30.79 -2.20
N ASP A 35 -2.48 -31.08 -3.13
CA ASP A 35 -2.68 -30.23 -4.33
C ASP A 35 -3.06 -28.77 -3.95
N VAL A 36 -3.87 -28.63 -2.90
CA VAL A 36 -4.27 -27.31 -2.38
C VAL A 36 -3.08 -26.61 -1.69
N LEU A 37 -2.27 -27.35 -0.95
CA LEU A 37 -1.05 -26.81 -0.31
C LEU A 37 -0.01 -26.38 -1.34
N GLU A 38 0.20 -27.14 -2.40
CA GLU A 38 1.09 -26.77 -3.49
C GLU A 38 0.60 -25.49 -4.21
N ALA A 39 -0.71 -25.39 -4.48
CA ALA A 39 -1.28 -24.16 -5.04
C ALA A 39 -1.06 -22.95 -4.13
N ARG A 40 -1.18 -23.15 -2.81
CA ARG A 40 -0.92 -22.13 -1.81
C ARG A 40 0.54 -21.66 -1.81
N GLU A 41 1.50 -22.57 -1.89
CA GLU A 41 2.93 -22.18 -1.95
C GLU A 41 3.25 -21.35 -3.20
N LEU A 42 2.69 -21.70 -4.37
CA LEU A 42 2.85 -20.91 -5.60
C LEU A 42 2.37 -19.45 -5.41
N VAL A 43 1.20 -19.27 -4.78
CA VAL A 43 0.64 -17.93 -4.52
C VAL A 43 1.50 -17.19 -3.48
N ASN A 44 1.91 -17.87 -2.40
CA ASN A 44 2.75 -17.26 -1.37
C ASN A 44 4.08 -16.75 -1.94
N ASP A 45 4.73 -17.54 -2.79
CA ASP A 45 6.01 -17.17 -3.40
C ASP A 45 5.84 -15.95 -4.32
N ALA A 46 4.83 -15.97 -5.21
CA ALA A 46 4.56 -14.86 -6.12
C ALA A 46 4.22 -13.56 -5.36
N LEU A 47 3.40 -13.66 -4.32
CA LEU A 47 3.04 -12.50 -3.51
C LEU A 47 4.19 -11.99 -2.65
N ARG A 48 5.01 -12.89 -2.09
CA ARG A 48 6.21 -12.49 -1.32
C ARG A 48 7.13 -11.61 -2.17
N ASP A 49 7.41 -12.04 -3.40
CA ASP A 49 8.28 -11.30 -4.29
C ASP A 49 7.63 -9.95 -4.69
N PHE A 50 6.34 -9.95 -5.05
CA PHE A 50 5.60 -8.73 -5.38
C PHE A 50 5.59 -7.72 -4.23
N TYR A 51 5.27 -8.15 -3.00
CA TYR A 51 5.25 -7.27 -1.83
C TYR A 51 6.65 -6.81 -1.40
N THR A 52 7.69 -7.63 -1.64
CA THR A 52 9.07 -7.24 -1.35
C THR A 52 9.49 -6.09 -2.26
N GLU A 53 9.28 -6.22 -3.56
CA GLU A 53 9.65 -5.18 -4.52
C GLU A 53 8.79 -3.90 -4.35
N SER A 54 7.49 -4.04 -4.13
CA SER A 54 6.62 -2.92 -3.79
C SER A 54 7.10 -2.17 -2.54
N SER A 55 7.51 -2.90 -1.50
CA SER A 55 8.02 -2.31 -0.26
C SER A 55 9.35 -1.59 -0.48
N LEU A 56 10.25 -2.13 -1.31
CA LEU A 56 11.51 -1.48 -1.69
C LEU A 56 11.27 -0.19 -2.48
N ALA A 57 10.37 -0.22 -3.46
CA ALA A 57 9.99 0.96 -4.24
C ALA A 57 9.44 2.07 -3.33
N ASN A 58 8.48 1.72 -2.47
CA ASN A 58 7.90 2.66 -1.52
C ASN A 58 8.91 3.22 -0.52
N ALA A 59 9.81 2.39 0.02
CA ALA A 59 10.84 2.85 0.95
C ALA A 59 11.80 3.85 0.28
N ARG A 60 12.19 3.61 -0.98
CA ARG A 60 13.09 4.50 -1.72
C ARG A 60 12.40 5.78 -2.16
N PHE A 61 11.14 5.70 -2.60
CA PHE A 61 10.31 6.88 -2.83
C PHE A 61 10.20 7.75 -1.58
N THR A 62 9.94 7.16 -0.41
CA THR A 62 9.82 7.90 0.85
C THR A 62 11.13 8.57 1.28
N LEU A 63 12.29 7.99 0.95
CA LEU A 63 13.60 8.60 1.21
C LEU A 63 13.86 9.82 0.33
N ASN A 64 13.36 9.83 -0.91
CA ASN A 64 13.50 10.95 -1.84
C ASN A 64 12.30 11.01 -2.80
N THR A 65 11.27 11.77 -2.41
CA THR A 65 10.04 11.94 -3.22
C THR A 65 10.26 12.67 -4.56
N LYS A 66 11.47 13.24 -4.76
CA LYS A 66 11.88 13.90 -6.03
C LYS A 66 12.60 12.95 -6.99
N ASP A 67 12.83 11.71 -6.60
CA ASP A 67 13.39 10.70 -7.48
C ASP A 67 12.32 10.25 -8.48
N GLU A 68 12.49 10.64 -9.76
CA GLU A 68 11.51 10.38 -10.82
C GLU A 68 11.31 8.88 -11.05
N PHE A 69 12.38 8.07 -10.93
CA PHE A 69 12.28 6.62 -11.10
C PHE A 69 11.42 5.99 -10.01
N TYR A 70 11.73 6.24 -8.73
CA TYR A 70 10.95 5.64 -7.63
C TYR A 70 9.57 6.26 -7.45
N SER A 71 9.34 7.50 -7.93
CA SER A 71 7.98 8.05 -8.06
C SER A 71 7.16 7.24 -9.06
N ALA A 72 7.71 6.95 -10.26
CA ALA A 72 7.02 6.14 -11.26
C ALA A 72 6.79 4.69 -10.80
N GLU A 73 7.74 4.10 -10.04
CA GLU A 73 7.59 2.77 -9.45
C GLU A 73 6.46 2.75 -8.40
N LYS A 74 6.38 3.80 -7.56
CA LYS A 74 5.31 3.94 -6.58
C LYS A 74 3.94 4.04 -7.26
N ASP A 75 3.81 4.89 -8.30
CA ASP A 75 2.60 5.04 -9.08
C ASP A 75 2.17 3.71 -9.73
N TYR A 76 3.12 2.92 -10.25
CA TYR A 76 2.85 1.58 -10.76
C TYR A 76 2.23 0.65 -9.71
N TYR A 77 2.81 0.59 -8.51
CA TYR A 77 2.26 -0.28 -7.45
C TYR A 77 0.93 0.24 -6.90
N ASP A 78 0.72 1.54 -6.84
CA ASP A 78 -0.57 2.12 -6.43
C ASP A 78 -1.71 1.73 -7.40
N GLU A 79 -1.41 1.67 -8.69
CA GLU A 79 -2.35 1.18 -9.70
C GLU A 79 -2.56 -0.34 -9.66
N LYS A 80 -1.48 -1.12 -9.51
CA LYS A 80 -1.52 -2.58 -9.66
C LYS A 80 -1.87 -3.34 -8.38
N MET A 81 -1.58 -2.78 -7.20
CA MET A 81 -1.85 -3.42 -5.92
C MET A 81 -3.34 -3.81 -5.74
N PRO A 82 -4.33 -2.94 -6.02
CA PRO A 82 -5.74 -3.31 -5.90
C PRO A 82 -6.13 -4.48 -6.81
N VAL A 83 -5.56 -4.54 -8.02
CA VAL A 83 -5.82 -5.63 -8.97
C VAL A 83 -5.29 -6.98 -8.43
N VAL A 84 -4.06 -6.99 -7.89
CA VAL A 84 -3.48 -8.18 -7.25
C VAL A 84 -4.29 -8.60 -6.02
N GLN A 85 -4.76 -7.63 -5.22
CA GLN A 85 -5.60 -7.91 -4.05
C GLN A 85 -6.92 -8.57 -4.43
N VAL A 86 -7.57 -8.12 -5.50
CA VAL A 86 -8.80 -8.77 -6.01
C VAL A 86 -8.52 -10.18 -6.52
N GLY A 87 -7.41 -10.38 -7.24
CA GLY A 87 -6.95 -11.73 -7.61
C GLY A 87 -6.79 -12.63 -6.38
N TYR A 88 -6.14 -12.13 -5.34
CA TYR A 88 -5.96 -12.86 -4.08
C TYR A 88 -7.29 -13.21 -3.39
N LEU A 89 -8.33 -12.39 -3.51
CA LEU A 89 -9.65 -12.72 -2.98
C LEU A 89 -10.31 -13.88 -3.73
N LYS A 90 -10.13 -13.98 -5.05
CA LYS A 90 -10.58 -15.13 -5.84
C LYS A 90 -9.91 -16.41 -5.37
N TYR A 91 -8.61 -16.36 -5.10
CA TYR A 91 -7.86 -17.46 -4.50
C TYR A 91 -8.39 -17.83 -3.10
N ALA A 92 -8.58 -16.84 -2.22
CA ALA A 92 -9.14 -17.06 -0.89
C ALA A 92 -10.52 -17.71 -0.94
N ASP A 93 -11.39 -17.27 -1.87
CA ASP A 93 -12.71 -17.88 -2.09
C ASP A 93 -12.60 -19.34 -2.58
N ALA A 94 -11.67 -19.64 -3.48
CA ALA A 94 -11.43 -21.02 -3.93
C ALA A 94 -10.98 -21.93 -2.77
N ILE A 95 -10.09 -21.45 -1.89
CA ILE A 95 -9.71 -22.17 -0.65
C ILE A 95 -10.93 -22.43 0.23
N LEU A 96 -11.75 -21.40 0.50
CA LEU A 96 -12.93 -21.51 1.37
C LEU A 96 -14.01 -22.46 0.83
N ARG A 97 -14.07 -22.62 -0.49
CA ARG A 97 -15.01 -23.56 -1.16
C ARG A 97 -14.42 -24.95 -1.41
N SER A 98 -13.14 -25.14 -1.12
CA SER A 98 -12.49 -26.42 -1.36
C SER A 98 -13.12 -27.53 -0.52
N LYS A 99 -13.33 -28.69 -1.12
CA LYS A 99 -13.76 -29.90 -0.42
C LYS A 99 -12.74 -30.41 0.63
N PHE A 100 -11.51 -29.90 0.57
CA PHE A 100 -10.43 -30.21 1.50
C PHE A 100 -10.25 -29.16 2.61
N LEU A 101 -11.19 -28.20 2.75
CA LEU A 101 -11.06 -27.11 3.70
C LEU A 101 -10.86 -27.59 5.13
N ASP A 102 -11.61 -28.60 5.57
CA ASP A 102 -11.51 -29.10 6.96
C ASP A 102 -10.16 -29.81 7.22
N GLU A 103 -9.66 -30.54 6.25
CA GLU A 103 -8.32 -31.13 6.34
C GLU A 103 -7.24 -30.04 6.29
N LEU A 104 -7.40 -29.02 5.42
CA LEU A 104 -6.48 -27.90 5.34
C LEU A 104 -6.37 -27.12 6.65
N LYS A 105 -7.48 -26.92 7.38
CA LYS A 105 -7.49 -26.28 8.72
C LYS A 105 -6.59 -26.99 9.74
N THR A 106 -6.32 -28.27 9.56
CA THR A 106 -5.40 -29.01 10.44
C THR A 106 -3.93 -28.85 10.05
N LYS A 107 -3.66 -28.45 8.80
CA LYS A 107 -2.30 -28.34 8.23
C LYS A 107 -1.77 -26.90 8.19
N ILE A 108 -2.65 -25.90 8.24
CA ILE A 108 -2.26 -24.47 8.24
C ILE A 108 -2.82 -23.77 9.47
N ASN A 109 -2.26 -22.59 9.79
CA ASN A 109 -2.76 -21.79 10.90
C ASN A 109 -4.24 -21.40 10.68
N PRO A 110 -5.16 -21.74 11.59
CA PRO A 110 -6.59 -21.42 11.47
C PRO A 110 -6.89 -19.93 11.33
N VAL A 111 -6.02 -19.05 11.81
CA VAL A 111 -6.14 -17.58 11.66
C VAL A 111 -6.17 -17.19 10.19
N ILE A 112 -5.44 -17.89 9.31
CA ILE A 112 -5.42 -17.61 7.86
C ILE A 112 -6.81 -17.84 7.26
N ILE A 113 -7.48 -18.92 7.62
CA ILE A 113 -8.85 -19.19 7.16
C ILE A 113 -9.81 -18.10 7.64
N LYS A 114 -9.67 -17.67 8.90
CA LYS A 114 -10.47 -16.57 9.43
C LYS A 114 -10.23 -15.25 8.70
N GLN A 115 -8.98 -14.96 8.34
CA GLN A 115 -8.64 -13.79 7.52
C GLN A 115 -9.32 -13.86 6.14
N PHE A 116 -9.30 -15.00 5.45
CA PHE A 116 -10.00 -15.17 4.17
C PHE A 116 -11.50 -14.91 4.29
N GLU A 117 -12.16 -15.42 5.35
CA GLU A 117 -13.58 -15.17 5.61
C GLU A 117 -13.89 -13.68 5.81
N LEU A 118 -13.01 -12.94 6.49
CA LEU A 118 -13.18 -11.51 6.74
C LEU A 118 -12.93 -10.68 5.47
N GLN A 119 -11.84 -10.97 4.74
CA GLN A 119 -11.50 -10.28 3.50
C GLN A 119 -12.59 -10.43 2.44
N LYS A 120 -13.18 -11.62 2.30
CA LYS A 120 -14.31 -11.85 1.38
C LYS A 120 -15.50 -10.92 1.63
N LYS A 121 -15.69 -10.44 2.85
CA LYS A 121 -16.77 -9.51 3.22
C LYS A 121 -16.42 -8.04 2.97
N ALA A 122 -15.13 -7.72 2.90
CA ALA A 122 -14.63 -6.35 2.89
C ALA A 122 -14.32 -5.80 1.49
N VAL A 123 -13.99 -6.65 0.53
CA VAL A 123 -13.48 -6.23 -0.79
C VAL A 123 -14.25 -6.90 -1.93
N SER A 124 -14.52 -6.14 -2.99
CA SER A 124 -15.11 -6.63 -4.24
C SER A 124 -14.41 -5.96 -5.44
N ASP A 125 -14.56 -6.55 -6.63
CA ASP A 125 -14.01 -5.98 -7.88
C ASP A 125 -14.53 -4.55 -8.15
N ALA A 126 -15.73 -4.23 -7.65
CA ALA A 126 -16.38 -2.93 -7.85
C ALA A 126 -15.65 -1.76 -7.19
N ILE A 127 -14.83 -2.02 -6.16
CA ILE A 127 -14.12 -0.95 -5.43
C ILE A 127 -12.69 -0.70 -5.92
N VAL A 128 -12.21 -1.47 -6.93
CA VAL A 128 -10.83 -1.30 -7.45
C VAL A 128 -10.54 0.12 -7.91
N PRO A 129 -11.42 0.80 -8.69
CA PRO A 129 -11.17 2.17 -9.11
C PRO A 129 -11.03 3.14 -7.93
N GLU A 130 -11.85 2.97 -6.88
CA GLU A 130 -11.78 3.79 -5.67
C GLU A 130 -10.48 3.54 -4.89
N MET A 131 -10.06 2.27 -4.77
CA MET A 131 -8.78 1.93 -4.13
C MET A 131 -7.59 2.52 -4.89
N GLN A 132 -7.64 2.54 -6.23
CA GLN A 132 -6.59 3.15 -7.05
C GLN A 132 -6.55 4.67 -6.86
N LYS A 133 -7.73 5.33 -6.81
CA LYS A 133 -7.84 6.76 -6.53
C LYS A 133 -7.30 7.10 -5.14
N ASP A 134 -7.68 6.33 -4.12
CA ASP A 134 -7.21 6.52 -2.75
C ASP A 134 -5.68 6.39 -2.65
N ASN A 135 -5.10 5.35 -3.25
CA ASN A 135 -3.65 5.16 -3.30
C ASN A 135 -2.93 6.35 -3.97
N ALA A 136 -3.47 6.87 -5.09
CA ALA A 136 -2.92 8.01 -5.79
C ALA A 136 -2.97 9.28 -4.91
N LEU A 137 -4.10 9.55 -4.25
CA LEU A 137 -4.25 10.69 -3.33
C LEU A 137 -3.28 10.61 -2.14
N VAL A 138 -3.07 9.41 -1.56
CA VAL A 138 -2.08 9.20 -0.50
C VAL A 138 -0.66 9.52 -0.98
N THR A 139 -0.34 9.14 -2.20
CA THR A 139 0.96 9.44 -2.82
C THR A 139 1.13 10.94 -3.08
N GLU A 140 0.11 11.63 -3.62
CA GLU A 140 0.11 13.07 -3.82
C GLU A 140 0.23 13.82 -2.49
N TYR A 141 -0.49 13.38 -1.46
CA TYR A 141 -0.37 13.93 -0.11
C TYR A 141 1.05 13.78 0.46
N SER A 142 1.69 12.64 0.24
CA SER A 142 3.07 12.41 0.67
C SER A 142 4.06 13.36 -0.02
N LYS A 143 3.89 13.60 -1.33
CA LYS A 143 4.64 14.59 -2.10
C LYS A 143 4.39 15.99 -1.55
N PHE A 144 3.11 16.38 -1.37
CA PHE A 144 2.72 17.68 -0.81
C PHE A 144 3.39 17.94 0.55
N VAL A 145 3.30 17.00 1.49
CA VAL A 145 3.90 17.18 2.83
C VAL A 145 5.41 17.33 2.77
N SER A 146 6.09 16.63 1.85
CA SER A 146 7.55 16.70 1.69
C SER A 146 8.04 18.00 1.05
N GLU A 147 7.23 18.62 0.18
CA GLU A 147 7.61 19.79 -0.62
C GLU A 147 7.02 21.10 -0.10
N CYS A 148 5.94 21.01 0.69
CA CYS A 148 5.24 22.18 1.20
C CYS A 148 6.16 23.03 2.08
N THR A 149 6.19 24.33 1.78
CA THR A 149 6.93 25.33 2.58
C THR A 149 5.97 26.27 3.28
N TYR A 150 6.41 26.77 4.42
CA TYR A 150 5.65 27.62 5.32
C TYR A 150 6.36 28.95 5.48
N ASN A 151 5.69 30.05 5.09
CA ASN A 151 6.27 31.38 5.29
C ASN A 151 6.21 31.76 6.77
N PHE A 152 7.37 31.75 7.41
CA PHE A 152 7.53 32.13 8.80
C PHE A 152 8.54 33.25 8.93
N ARG A 153 8.09 34.42 9.40
CA ARG A 153 8.91 35.64 9.55
C ARG A 153 9.64 36.03 8.27
N GLY A 154 8.95 35.90 7.12
CA GLY A 154 9.49 36.28 5.80
C GLY A 154 10.46 35.27 5.18
N LYS A 155 10.58 34.07 5.75
CA LYS A 155 11.37 32.94 5.21
C LYS A 155 10.48 31.76 4.95
N ASP A 156 10.69 31.10 3.83
CA ASP A 156 10.04 29.82 3.54
C ASP A 156 10.84 28.70 4.17
N ILE A 157 10.22 27.97 5.09
CA ILE A 157 10.82 26.89 5.87
C ILE A 157 9.99 25.62 5.74
N THR A 158 10.61 24.48 6.01
CA THR A 158 9.95 23.17 6.01
C THR A 158 9.04 23.00 7.24
N LEU A 159 8.12 22.01 7.17
CA LEU A 159 7.28 21.64 8.31
C LEU A 159 8.12 21.24 9.54
N GLY A 160 9.23 20.52 9.31
CA GLY A 160 10.13 20.12 10.39
C GLY A 160 10.79 21.29 11.12
N GLU A 161 11.14 22.34 10.37
CA GLU A 161 11.67 23.59 10.94
C GLU A 161 10.57 24.38 11.66
N LEU A 162 9.38 24.49 11.06
CA LEU A 162 8.25 25.17 11.67
C LEU A 162 7.83 24.54 13.02
N ARG A 163 7.88 23.21 13.10
CA ARG A 163 7.58 22.48 14.35
C ARG A 163 8.50 22.86 15.51
N LYS A 164 9.76 23.23 15.25
CA LYS A 164 10.67 23.73 16.30
C LYS A 164 10.15 25.01 16.92
N PHE A 165 9.62 25.94 16.09
CA PHE A 165 9.02 27.19 16.58
C PHE A 165 7.65 26.97 17.23
N ALA A 166 6.89 25.97 16.78
CA ALA A 166 5.63 25.58 17.43
C ALA A 166 5.82 24.99 18.84
N GLN A 167 7.05 24.60 19.19
CA GLN A 167 7.44 24.09 20.52
C GLN A 167 8.31 25.07 21.30
N ASP A 168 8.48 26.32 20.84
CA ASP A 168 9.27 27.34 21.49
C ASP A 168 8.74 27.66 22.91
N SER A 169 9.62 28.06 23.82
CA SER A 169 9.23 28.49 25.17
C SER A 169 8.38 29.76 25.15
N ASP A 170 8.64 30.68 24.18
CA ASP A 170 7.86 31.90 24.01
C ASP A 170 6.50 31.60 23.35
N ARG A 171 5.43 32.02 24.04
CA ARG A 171 4.04 31.83 23.55
C ARG A 171 3.77 32.61 22.26
N ALA A 172 4.35 33.78 22.07
CA ALA A 172 4.11 34.59 20.87
C ALA A 172 4.70 33.89 19.65
N THR A 173 5.91 33.35 19.75
CA THR A 173 6.58 32.56 18.73
C THR A 173 5.75 31.30 18.35
N ARG A 174 5.24 30.56 19.35
CA ARG A 174 4.34 29.40 19.06
C ARG A 174 3.09 29.83 18.30
N LYS A 175 2.45 30.93 18.70
CA LYS A 175 1.26 31.44 18.02
C LYS A 175 1.56 31.80 16.56
N GLU A 176 2.67 32.50 16.31
CA GLU A 176 3.08 32.85 14.93
C GLU A 176 3.31 31.61 14.08
N ALA A 177 3.94 30.56 14.63
CA ALA A 177 4.16 29.29 13.93
C ALA A 177 2.84 28.61 13.55
N TYR A 178 1.87 28.55 14.47
CA TYR A 178 0.54 27.98 14.16
C TYR A 178 -0.26 28.84 13.18
N VAL A 179 -0.11 30.16 13.21
CA VAL A 179 -0.74 31.04 12.20
C VAL A 179 -0.10 30.81 10.82
N ALA A 180 1.22 30.65 10.74
CA ALA A 180 1.89 30.33 9.47
C ALA A 180 1.43 28.97 8.93
N LEU A 181 1.32 27.95 9.79
CA LEU A 181 0.77 26.64 9.44
C LEU A 181 -0.65 26.76 8.86
N GLY A 182 -1.57 27.41 9.61
CA GLY A 182 -2.97 27.55 9.19
C GLY A 182 -3.11 28.27 7.85
N LYS A 183 -2.39 29.38 7.67
CA LYS A 183 -2.41 30.12 6.38
C LYS A 183 -1.92 29.30 5.20
N THR A 184 -0.97 28.41 5.41
CA THR A 184 -0.49 27.53 4.33
C THR A 184 -1.50 26.44 4.04
N LEU A 185 -2.06 25.78 5.06
CA LEU A 185 -3.09 24.76 4.87
C LEU A 185 -4.36 25.31 4.20
N GLU A 186 -4.78 26.54 4.58
CA GLU A 186 -5.93 27.23 3.96
C GLU A 186 -5.76 27.44 2.45
N LYS A 187 -4.53 27.69 1.97
CA LYS A 187 -4.26 27.81 0.53
C LYS A 187 -4.40 26.49 -0.24
N HIS A 188 -4.35 25.38 0.45
CA HIS A 188 -4.42 24.03 -0.12
C HIS A 188 -5.67 23.28 0.37
N SER A 189 -6.68 24.01 0.88
CA SER A 189 -7.89 23.40 1.46
C SER A 189 -8.58 22.44 0.49
N ASP A 190 -8.78 22.84 -0.76
CA ASP A 190 -9.47 22.01 -1.76
C ASP A 190 -8.78 20.66 -1.96
N PHE A 191 -7.44 20.66 -2.07
CA PHE A 191 -6.67 19.43 -2.18
C PHE A 191 -6.74 18.58 -0.89
N LEU A 192 -6.67 19.25 0.27
CA LEU A 192 -6.75 18.55 1.57
C LEU A 192 -8.15 17.98 1.81
N ASP A 193 -9.19 18.67 1.39
CA ASP A 193 -10.57 18.16 1.44
C ASP A 193 -10.70 16.91 0.55
N ASP A 194 -10.17 16.93 -0.69
CA ASP A 194 -10.16 15.76 -1.58
C ASP A 194 -9.41 14.54 -1.00
N VAL A 195 -8.41 14.78 -0.13
CA VAL A 195 -7.63 13.69 0.52
C VAL A 195 -8.37 13.09 1.71
N PHE A 196 -9.23 13.87 2.40
CA PHE A 196 -9.89 13.45 3.66
C PHE A 196 -11.38 13.14 3.51
N ASP A 197 -11.98 13.36 2.32
CA ASP A 197 -13.35 12.98 1.96
C ASP A 197 -13.42 11.54 1.39
#